data_a2c1e838d305c5492bd8613b090a6cd3
#
_entry.id   a2c1e838d305c5492bd8613b090a6cd3
#
_cell.length_a   1.000
_cell.length_b   1.000
_cell.length_c   1.000
_cell.angle_alpha   90.00
_cell.angle_beta   90.00
_cell.angle_gamma   90.00
#
_symmetry.space_group_name_H-M   'P 1'
#
loop_
_entity.id
_entity.type
_entity.pdbx_description
1 polymer ?
#
loop_
_entity_poly.entity_id
_entity_poly.type
_entity_poly.pdbx_seq_one_letter_code
_entity_poly.pdbx_strand_id
1 'polypeptide(L)'
;MGLGRKIGILSAAIFFAVLLWAYVHLSSSYEVDMDLPLEITSPTGFAVATELPEKIHARFSGVGWRLMLMNFTRKSRFKLDLSERDTKDIASGRFFITRSDLAISSTLPNDIKLIKIEPDSLGIQFSREMTKRVPVDLRLDVTPAGGYTIVGDPLIAPVQVTVKGSSVLLDSLRAFPTMVLRMHGVRETFTKTLELADTLKDEITSRSVGSISVRITVEAIAERIFKDIPVSIEAVPPDRDLLLNPGTISVVLRGGVDQLAKLDPMTIHARAVYDAMRFDSVSTLKPLIESPKGTEVLSTEPNELRFVVRRK
;
A
#
# COMPACT_ATOMS: atom_id res chain seq x y z
N MET A 1 -0.22 -5.48 -68.79
CA MET A 1 -1.43 -5.45 -67.92
C MET A 1 -1.83 -6.81 -67.32
N GLY A 2 -0.99 -7.87 -67.34
CA GLY A 2 -1.42 -9.23 -66.97
C GLY A 2 -1.06 -9.73 -65.56
N LEU A 3 0.08 -9.31 -64.98
CA LEU A 3 0.62 -9.96 -63.78
C LEU A 3 -0.10 -9.48 -62.50
N GLY A 4 -0.36 -8.21 -62.30
CA GLY A 4 -1.06 -7.69 -61.13
C GLY A 4 -2.49 -8.21 -60.98
N ARG A 5 -3.21 -8.38 -62.11
CA ARG A 5 -4.58 -8.94 -62.13
C ARG A 5 -4.59 -10.43 -61.78
N LYS A 6 -3.59 -11.19 -62.20
CA LYS A 6 -3.44 -12.60 -61.84
C LYS A 6 -3.09 -12.77 -60.34
N ILE A 7 -2.23 -11.91 -59.82
CA ILE A 7 -1.88 -11.88 -58.39
C ILE A 7 -3.12 -11.52 -57.53
N GLY A 8 -3.91 -10.53 -57.96
CA GLY A 8 -5.14 -10.16 -57.26
C GLY A 8 -6.19 -11.28 -57.19
N ILE A 9 -6.38 -12.02 -58.31
CA ILE A 9 -7.30 -13.16 -58.35
C ILE A 9 -6.79 -14.31 -57.47
N LEU A 10 -5.48 -14.58 -57.47
CA LEU A 10 -4.89 -15.61 -56.65
C LEU A 10 -5.01 -15.26 -55.14
N SER A 11 -4.74 -14.01 -54.79
CA SER A 11 -4.88 -13.54 -53.41
C SER A 11 -6.33 -13.63 -52.90
N ALA A 12 -7.30 -13.25 -53.75
CA ALA A 12 -8.73 -13.37 -53.46
C ALA A 12 -9.13 -14.85 -53.26
N ALA A 13 -8.67 -15.74 -54.14
CA ALA A 13 -8.96 -17.19 -54.03
C ALA A 13 -8.40 -17.79 -52.75
N ILE A 14 -7.15 -17.44 -52.38
CA ILE A 14 -6.54 -17.88 -51.13
C ILE A 14 -7.33 -17.32 -49.96
N PHE A 15 -7.69 -16.07 -49.94
CA PHE A 15 -8.48 -15.45 -48.88
C PHE A 15 -9.83 -16.16 -48.67
N PHE A 16 -10.56 -16.43 -49.76
CA PHE A 16 -11.82 -17.17 -49.69
C PHE A 16 -11.62 -18.61 -49.22
N ALA A 17 -10.55 -19.30 -49.64
CA ALA A 17 -10.24 -20.66 -49.20
C ALA A 17 -9.95 -20.67 -47.67
N VAL A 18 -9.18 -19.70 -47.16
CA VAL A 18 -8.90 -19.55 -45.76
C VAL A 18 -10.16 -19.24 -44.96
N LEU A 19 -11.03 -18.36 -45.44
CA LEU A 19 -12.31 -18.05 -44.81
C LEU A 19 -13.22 -19.28 -44.74
N LEU A 20 -13.33 -20.02 -45.82
CA LEU A 20 -14.16 -21.21 -45.87
C LEU A 20 -13.59 -22.29 -44.92
N TRP A 21 -12.29 -22.48 -44.92
CA TRP A 21 -11.61 -23.42 -44.03
C TRP A 21 -11.85 -23.00 -42.58
N ALA A 22 -11.65 -21.73 -42.23
CA ALA A 22 -11.87 -21.20 -40.88
C ALA A 22 -13.35 -21.37 -40.46
N TYR A 23 -14.31 -21.07 -41.36
CA TYR A 23 -15.73 -21.26 -41.09
C TYR A 23 -16.06 -22.73 -40.77
N VAL A 24 -15.61 -23.66 -41.60
CA VAL A 24 -15.85 -25.12 -41.40
C VAL A 24 -15.20 -25.60 -40.11
N HIS A 25 -13.96 -25.18 -39.85
CA HIS A 25 -13.20 -25.61 -38.68
C HIS A 25 -13.83 -25.03 -37.40
N LEU A 26 -14.14 -23.73 -37.37
CA LEU A 26 -14.75 -23.08 -36.21
C LEU A 26 -16.23 -23.45 -35.99
N SER A 27 -16.88 -24.10 -36.95
CA SER A 27 -18.25 -24.62 -36.80
C SER A 27 -18.31 -25.96 -36.05
N SER A 28 -17.19 -26.60 -35.82
CA SER A 28 -17.08 -27.82 -35.02
C SER A 28 -17.13 -27.52 -33.53
N SER A 29 -17.54 -28.49 -32.71
CA SER A 29 -17.53 -28.37 -31.26
C SER A 29 -16.13 -28.63 -30.71
N TYR A 30 -15.70 -27.78 -29.83
CA TYR A 30 -14.41 -27.86 -29.13
C TYR A 30 -14.60 -27.81 -27.62
N GLU A 31 -13.61 -28.33 -26.91
CA GLU A 31 -13.46 -28.11 -25.48
C GLU A 31 -12.27 -27.18 -25.24
N VAL A 32 -12.49 -26.14 -24.43
CA VAL A 32 -11.47 -25.13 -24.13
C VAL A 32 -11.47 -24.87 -22.62
N ASP A 33 -10.27 -24.83 -22.05
CA ASP A 33 -10.05 -24.44 -20.66
C ASP A 33 -9.88 -22.91 -20.60
N MET A 34 -10.63 -22.26 -19.72
CA MET A 34 -10.58 -20.81 -19.52
C MET A 34 -10.59 -20.45 -18.05
N ASP A 35 -9.82 -19.41 -17.72
CA ASP A 35 -9.81 -18.79 -16.41
C ASP A 35 -10.79 -17.62 -16.39
N LEU A 36 -11.86 -17.76 -15.64
CA LEU A 36 -12.87 -16.71 -15.51
C LEU A 36 -12.86 -16.09 -14.10
N PRO A 37 -12.90 -14.76 -13.98
CA PRO A 37 -13.02 -14.10 -12.70
C PRO A 37 -14.37 -14.42 -12.05
N LEU A 38 -14.33 -14.64 -10.72
CA LEU A 38 -15.52 -14.87 -9.89
C LEU A 38 -15.98 -13.54 -9.30
N GLU A 39 -17.26 -13.22 -9.48
CA GLU A 39 -17.92 -12.06 -8.86
C GLU A 39 -19.09 -12.56 -7.99
N ILE A 40 -19.03 -12.24 -6.70
CA ILE A 40 -20.05 -12.67 -5.74
C ILE A 40 -20.81 -11.46 -5.24
N THR A 41 -22.14 -11.52 -5.32
CA THR A 41 -23.02 -10.53 -4.70
C THR A 41 -23.51 -11.09 -3.37
N SER A 42 -23.09 -10.46 -2.27
CA SER A 42 -23.45 -10.85 -0.91
C SER A 42 -24.87 -10.41 -0.55
N PRO A 43 -25.54 -11.13 0.35
CA PRO A 43 -26.83 -10.71 0.91
C PRO A 43 -26.72 -9.42 1.72
N THR A 44 -27.82 -8.69 1.82
CA THR A 44 -27.87 -7.42 2.55
C THR A 44 -27.47 -7.58 4.02
N GLY A 45 -26.50 -6.80 4.47
CA GLY A 45 -25.98 -6.82 5.85
C GLY A 45 -24.93 -7.89 6.13
N PHE A 46 -24.49 -8.62 5.09
CA PHE A 46 -23.42 -9.60 5.17
C PHE A 46 -22.32 -9.29 4.16
N ALA A 47 -21.09 -9.62 4.53
CA ALA A 47 -19.92 -9.56 3.65
C ALA A 47 -19.18 -10.89 3.65
N VAL A 48 -18.46 -11.18 2.57
CA VAL A 48 -17.61 -12.36 2.47
C VAL A 48 -16.50 -12.26 3.51
N ALA A 49 -16.25 -13.35 4.24
CA ALA A 49 -15.24 -13.44 5.30
C ALA A 49 -14.12 -14.43 4.98
N THR A 50 -14.03 -14.86 3.72
CA THR A 50 -13.04 -15.83 3.24
C THR A 50 -12.36 -15.28 2.01
N GLU A 51 -11.04 -15.47 1.89
CA GLU A 51 -10.35 -15.21 0.63
C GLU A 51 -10.90 -16.12 -0.46
N LEU A 52 -11.29 -15.52 -1.56
CA LEU A 52 -11.82 -16.21 -2.72
C LEU A 52 -10.74 -16.34 -3.79
N PRO A 53 -10.75 -17.40 -4.60
CA PRO A 53 -9.88 -17.49 -5.76
C PRO A 53 -10.25 -16.38 -6.76
N GLU A 54 -9.27 -15.60 -7.20
CA GLU A 54 -9.49 -14.53 -8.19
C GLU A 54 -10.10 -15.05 -9.50
N LYS A 55 -9.79 -16.30 -9.84
CA LYS A 55 -10.22 -16.95 -11.06
C LYS A 55 -10.63 -18.38 -10.77
N ILE A 56 -11.61 -18.83 -11.50
CA ILE A 56 -12.05 -20.23 -11.54
C ILE A 56 -11.60 -20.82 -12.87
N HIS A 57 -10.90 -21.96 -12.82
CA HIS A 57 -10.59 -22.74 -13.99
C HIS A 57 -11.83 -23.51 -14.42
N ALA A 58 -12.30 -23.28 -15.63
CA ALA A 58 -13.49 -23.92 -16.13
C ALA A 58 -13.27 -24.45 -17.54
N ARG A 59 -13.76 -25.68 -17.80
CA ARG A 59 -13.78 -26.30 -19.12
C ARG A 59 -15.13 -26.12 -19.74
N PHE A 60 -15.14 -25.50 -20.91
CA PHE A 60 -16.32 -25.24 -21.71
C PHE A 60 -16.32 -26.08 -22.97
N SER A 61 -17.50 -26.57 -23.37
CA SER A 61 -17.71 -27.18 -24.67
C SER A 61 -18.71 -26.36 -25.47
N GLY A 62 -18.37 -26.07 -26.70
CA GLY A 62 -19.23 -25.31 -27.59
C GLY A 62 -18.65 -25.14 -28.98
N VAL A 63 -19.36 -24.45 -29.85
CA VAL A 63 -18.93 -24.17 -31.23
C VAL A 63 -17.73 -23.21 -31.21
N GLY A 64 -16.66 -23.55 -31.94
CA GLY A 64 -15.36 -22.91 -31.87
C GLY A 64 -15.39 -21.39 -32.00
N TRP A 65 -16.19 -20.84 -32.94
CA TRP A 65 -16.29 -19.38 -33.10
C TRP A 65 -16.95 -18.68 -31.91
N ARG A 66 -17.88 -19.35 -31.19
CA ARG A 66 -18.50 -18.86 -29.95
C ARG A 66 -17.50 -18.82 -28.79
N LEU A 67 -16.73 -19.92 -28.65
CA LEU A 67 -15.67 -19.99 -27.64
C LEU A 67 -14.58 -18.93 -27.91
N MET A 68 -14.21 -18.74 -29.16
CA MET A 68 -13.28 -17.69 -29.56
C MET A 68 -13.80 -16.29 -29.21
N LEU A 69 -15.08 -16.00 -29.51
CA LEU A 69 -15.70 -14.71 -29.17
C LEU A 69 -15.74 -14.49 -27.66
N MET A 70 -16.05 -15.52 -26.87
CA MET A 70 -16.07 -15.48 -25.41
C MET A 70 -14.69 -15.13 -24.85
N ASN A 71 -13.62 -15.68 -25.41
CA ASN A 71 -12.25 -15.37 -25.01
C ASN A 71 -11.81 -13.94 -25.38
N PHE A 72 -12.23 -13.45 -26.58
CA PHE A 72 -11.86 -12.11 -27.03
C PHE A 72 -12.60 -10.98 -26.32
N THR A 73 -13.84 -11.20 -25.90
CA THR A 73 -14.66 -10.13 -25.31
C THR A 73 -14.29 -9.80 -23.87
N ARG A 74 -13.42 -10.57 -23.18
CA ARG A 74 -12.96 -10.38 -21.78
C ARG A 74 -14.07 -10.01 -20.76
N LYS A 75 -15.34 -10.10 -21.17
CA LYS A 75 -16.51 -9.71 -20.36
C LYS A 75 -17.15 -10.89 -19.64
N SER A 76 -16.73 -12.12 -19.97
CA SER A 76 -17.29 -13.31 -19.33
C SER A 76 -16.73 -13.43 -17.92
N ARG A 77 -17.63 -13.49 -16.94
CA ARG A 77 -17.32 -13.70 -15.53
C ARG A 77 -18.36 -14.60 -14.91
N PHE A 78 -17.98 -15.36 -13.92
CA PHE A 78 -18.96 -16.08 -13.10
C PHE A 78 -19.58 -15.09 -12.13
N LYS A 79 -20.88 -14.83 -12.27
CA LYS A 79 -21.67 -14.06 -11.31
C LYS A 79 -22.43 -15.01 -10.42
N LEU A 80 -22.16 -14.95 -9.14
CA LEU A 80 -22.91 -15.67 -8.14
C LEU A 80 -23.72 -14.67 -7.32
N ASP A 81 -25.00 -14.61 -7.57
CA ASP A 81 -25.91 -13.74 -6.84
C ASP A 81 -26.54 -14.50 -5.67
N LEU A 82 -26.17 -14.09 -4.46
CA LEU A 82 -26.69 -14.67 -3.21
C LEU A 82 -27.61 -13.69 -2.48
N SER A 83 -27.99 -12.58 -3.11
CA SER A 83 -28.78 -11.49 -2.48
C SER A 83 -30.16 -11.94 -1.98
N GLU A 84 -30.78 -12.92 -2.65
CA GLU A 84 -32.10 -13.44 -2.33
C GLU A 84 -32.10 -14.69 -1.42
N ARG A 85 -30.92 -15.22 -1.06
CA ARG A 85 -30.81 -16.41 -0.21
C ARG A 85 -31.21 -16.10 1.24
N ASP A 86 -31.81 -17.08 1.89
CA ASP A 86 -32.30 -16.93 3.27
C ASP A 86 -31.11 -16.68 4.22
N THR A 87 -31.18 -15.55 4.95
CA THR A 87 -30.13 -15.11 5.86
C THR A 87 -29.88 -16.08 7.01
N LYS A 88 -30.81 -17.00 7.29
CA LYS A 88 -30.65 -18.04 8.31
C LYS A 88 -29.64 -19.11 7.91
N ASP A 89 -29.61 -19.49 6.63
CA ASP A 89 -28.66 -20.47 6.09
C ASP A 89 -27.24 -19.87 6.06
N ILE A 90 -27.14 -18.57 5.80
CA ILE A 90 -25.89 -17.82 5.73
C ILE A 90 -25.32 -17.56 7.12
N ALA A 91 -26.16 -17.27 8.11
CA ALA A 91 -25.74 -17.05 9.50
C ALA A 91 -25.20 -18.31 10.19
N SER A 92 -25.47 -19.52 9.64
CA SER A 92 -25.00 -20.80 10.18
C SER A 92 -23.53 -21.11 9.91
N GLY A 93 -22.80 -20.31 9.10
CA GLY A 93 -21.36 -20.34 8.96
C GLY A 93 -20.82 -20.60 7.56
N ARG A 94 -20.57 -21.85 7.17
CA ARG A 94 -19.96 -22.17 5.87
C ARG A 94 -21.01 -22.53 4.85
N PHE A 95 -20.96 -21.88 3.73
CA PHE A 95 -21.78 -22.16 2.58
C PHE A 95 -20.91 -22.79 1.48
N PHE A 96 -21.31 -23.96 0.98
CA PHE A 96 -20.62 -24.61 -0.13
C PHE A 96 -21.36 -24.35 -1.43
N ILE A 97 -20.67 -23.76 -2.37
CA ILE A 97 -21.16 -23.58 -3.74
C ILE A 97 -20.65 -24.72 -4.58
N THR A 98 -21.59 -25.41 -5.21
CA THR A 98 -21.30 -26.53 -6.09
C THR A 98 -21.30 -26.10 -7.56
N ARG A 99 -20.80 -26.97 -8.43
CA ARG A 99 -20.87 -26.79 -9.88
C ARG A 99 -22.26 -26.43 -10.39
N SER A 100 -23.30 -26.99 -9.78
CA SER A 100 -24.70 -26.72 -10.16
C SER A 100 -25.10 -25.28 -9.91
N ASP A 101 -24.70 -24.72 -8.78
CA ASP A 101 -25.00 -23.34 -8.41
C ASP A 101 -24.30 -22.33 -9.35
N LEU A 102 -23.04 -22.60 -9.70
CA LEU A 102 -22.26 -21.80 -10.65
C LEU A 102 -22.78 -21.91 -12.08
N ALA A 103 -23.24 -23.06 -12.50
CA ALA A 103 -23.81 -23.26 -13.84
C ALA A 103 -25.13 -22.50 -14.03
N ILE A 104 -25.94 -22.41 -12.98
CA ILE A 104 -27.23 -21.69 -13.01
C ILE A 104 -27.01 -20.15 -13.03
N SER A 105 -25.97 -19.69 -12.35
CA SER A 105 -25.68 -18.25 -12.21
C SER A 105 -24.89 -17.67 -13.37
N SER A 106 -24.30 -18.51 -14.24
CA SER A 106 -23.49 -18.04 -15.37
C SER A 106 -24.39 -17.59 -16.54
N THR A 107 -24.22 -16.34 -16.98
CA THR A 107 -24.85 -15.83 -18.22
C THR A 107 -24.11 -16.39 -19.45
N LEU A 108 -24.10 -17.72 -19.58
CA LEU A 108 -23.50 -18.39 -20.71
C LEU A 108 -24.47 -18.38 -21.91
N PRO A 109 -24.00 -18.18 -23.13
CA PRO A 109 -24.81 -18.41 -24.31
C PRO A 109 -25.35 -19.86 -24.32
N ASN A 110 -26.58 -20.05 -24.79
CA ASN A 110 -27.26 -21.34 -24.78
C ASN A 110 -26.49 -22.49 -25.47
N ASP A 111 -25.53 -22.15 -26.33
CA ASP A 111 -24.74 -23.09 -27.13
C ASP A 111 -23.40 -23.46 -26.47
N ILE A 112 -23.10 -22.92 -25.28
CA ILE A 112 -21.89 -23.23 -24.52
C ILE A 112 -22.26 -23.99 -23.26
N LYS A 113 -21.67 -25.16 -23.09
CA LYS A 113 -21.89 -26.03 -21.93
C LYS A 113 -20.66 -26.00 -21.01
N LEU A 114 -20.89 -25.85 -19.73
CA LEU A 114 -19.89 -25.97 -18.70
C LEU A 114 -19.65 -27.45 -18.38
N ILE A 115 -18.47 -27.98 -18.71
CA ILE A 115 -18.12 -29.38 -18.54
C ILE A 115 -17.52 -29.63 -17.16
N LYS A 116 -16.56 -28.81 -16.76
CA LYS A 116 -15.80 -28.98 -15.52
C LYS A 116 -15.48 -27.64 -14.91
N ILE A 117 -15.41 -27.59 -13.58
CA ILE A 117 -14.92 -26.44 -12.81
C ILE A 117 -13.88 -26.94 -11.83
N GLU A 118 -12.84 -26.16 -11.63
CA GLU A 118 -11.83 -26.40 -10.59
C GLU A 118 -11.66 -25.12 -9.76
N PRO A 119 -11.87 -25.20 -8.44
CA PRO A 119 -12.27 -26.37 -7.62
C PRO A 119 -13.74 -26.75 -7.78
N ASP A 120 -14.08 -28.03 -7.60
CA ASP A 120 -15.45 -28.57 -7.77
C ASP A 120 -16.47 -27.98 -6.78
N SER A 121 -15.99 -27.46 -5.64
CA SER A 121 -16.79 -26.79 -4.63
C SER A 121 -16.03 -25.63 -4.01
N LEU A 122 -16.72 -24.54 -3.74
CA LEU A 122 -16.19 -23.35 -3.09
C LEU A 122 -16.85 -23.18 -1.72
N GLY A 123 -16.04 -23.21 -0.66
CA GLY A 123 -16.50 -22.90 0.68
C GLY A 123 -16.46 -21.38 0.92
N ILE A 124 -17.59 -20.75 1.09
CA ILE A 124 -17.70 -19.31 1.39
C ILE A 124 -18.17 -19.13 2.82
N GLN A 125 -17.50 -18.30 3.57
CA GLN A 125 -17.96 -17.85 4.88
C GLN A 125 -18.46 -16.41 4.75
N PHE A 126 -19.57 -16.14 5.39
CA PHE A 126 -20.09 -14.78 5.52
C PHE A 126 -20.01 -14.33 6.98
N SER A 127 -19.79 -13.06 7.16
CA SER A 127 -19.88 -12.39 8.45
C SER A 127 -20.81 -11.19 8.35
N ARG A 128 -21.21 -10.65 9.49
CA ARG A 128 -21.97 -9.39 9.50
C ARG A 128 -21.13 -8.29 8.87
N GLU A 129 -21.77 -7.49 8.07
CA GLU A 129 -21.17 -6.32 7.49
C GLU A 129 -21.02 -5.23 8.56
N MET A 130 -19.82 -4.65 8.66
CA MET A 130 -19.48 -3.59 9.60
C MET A 130 -18.82 -2.43 8.86
N THR A 131 -18.91 -1.24 9.45
CA THR A 131 -18.22 -0.04 8.97
C THR A 131 -17.19 0.40 10.01
N LYS A 132 -15.95 0.60 9.60
CA LYS A 132 -14.83 1.02 10.47
C LYS A 132 -14.01 2.13 9.81
N ARG A 133 -13.57 3.09 10.61
CA ARG A 133 -12.54 4.06 10.19
C ARG A 133 -11.19 3.53 10.60
N VAL A 134 -10.29 3.44 9.64
CA VAL A 134 -8.92 2.96 9.85
C VAL A 134 -7.91 3.98 9.33
N PRO A 135 -6.77 4.18 10.01
CA PRO A 135 -5.69 5.00 9.48
C PRO A 135 -5.09 4.38 8.23
N VAL A 136 -4.48 5.21 7.40
CA VAL A 136 -3.76 4.76 6.21
C VAL A 136 -2.35 4.33 6.61
N ASP A 137 -1.92 3.14 6.18
CA ASP A 137 -0.54 2.64 6.26
C ASP A 137 0.20 2.97 4.96
N LEU A 138 0.97 4.05 4.99
CA LEU A 138 1.70 4.56 3.84
C LEU A 138 2.97 3.75 3.60
N ARG A 139 3.06 3.09 2.44
CA ARG A 139 4.24 2.31 2.04
C ARG A 139 5.10 3.08 1.06
N LEU A 140 6.31 3.44 1.51
CA LEU A 140 7.26 4.25 0.75
C LEU A 140 8.59 3.54 0.56
N ASP A 141 9.13 3.67 -0.65
CA ASP A 141 10.50 3.34 -1.02
C ASP A 141 11.04 4.54 -1.82
N VAL A 142 11.32 5.63 -1.09
CA VAL A 142 11.72 6.91 -1.67
C VAL A 142 13.11 7.28 -1.19
N THR A 143 14.03 7.45 -2.13
CA THR A 143 15.40 7.88 -1.83
C THR A 143 15.72 9.22 -2.51
N PRO A 144 16.22 10.22 -1.77
CA PRO A 144 16.62 11.48 -2.34
C PRO A 144 17.91 11.32 -3.18
N ALA A 145 18.18 12.26 -4.08
CA ALA A 145 19.44 12.36 -4.81
C ALA A 145 20.57 12.81 -3.88
N GLY A 146 21.82 12.57 -4.30
CA GLY A 146 22.98 13.10 -3.57
C GLY A 146 22.88 14.62 -3.39
N GLY A 147 23.12 15.08 -2.16
CA GLY A 147 22.97 16.50 -1.79
C GLY A 147 21.55 16.94 -1.43
N TYR A 148 20.58 16.02 -1.36
CA TYR A 148 19.21 16.29 -0.96
C TYR A 148 18.79 15.40 0.21
N THR A 149 17.78 15.83 0.97
CA THR A 149 17.21 15.08 2.09
C THR A 149 15.69 15.20 2.12
N ILE A 150 15.04 14.20 2.69
CA ILE A 150 13.59 14.26 2.99
C ILE A 150 13.42 14.95 4.34
N VAL A 151 12.54 15.95 4.38
CA VAL A 151 12.27 16.77 5.55
C VAL A 151 10.90 16.48 6.12
N GLY A 152 10.87 16.12 7.40
CA GLY A 152 9.63 15.83 8.13
C GLY A 152 8.95 14.54 7.72
N ASP A 153 7.76 14.32 8.29
CA ASP A 153 6.93 13.17 7.95
C ASP A 153 6.12 13.44 6.66
N PRO A 154 5.88 12.45 5.80
CA PRO A 154 5.03 12.61 4.63
C PRO A 154 3.62 13.09 5.00
N LEU A 155 3.12 14.08 4.29
CA LEU A 155 1.75 14.55 4.45
C LEU A 155 0.82 13.74 3.57
N ILE A 156 -0.21 13.15 4.18
CA ILE A 156 -1.20 12.33 3.47
C ILE A 156 -2.60 12.91 3.65
N ALA A 157 -3.41 12.81 2.60
CA ALA A 157 -4.81 13.24 2.63
C ALA A 157 -5.67 12.29 1.77
N PRO A 158 -6.71 11.66 2.36
CA PRO A 158 -7.06 11.65 3.78
C PRO A 158 -6.13 10.77 4.64
N VAL A 159 -6.01 11.07 5.93
CA VAL A 159 -5.22 10.26 6.90
C VAL A 159 -5.94 8.99 7.35
N GLN A 160 -7.27 8.94 7.18
CA GLN A 160 -8.13 7.80 7.53
C GLN A 160 -9.09 7.48 6.39
N VAL A 161 -9.40 6.21 6.26
CA VAL A 161 -10.35 5.70 5.28
C VAL A 161 -11.49 5.00 6.01
N THR A 162 -12.73 5.28 5.60
CA THR A 162 -13.90 4.53 6.07
C THR A 162 -14.04 3.31 5.18
N VAL A 163 -14.02 2.14 5.79
CA VAL A 163 -14.12 0.84 5.12
C VAL A 163 -15.36 0.13 5.61
N LYS A 164 -16.12 -0.48 4.68
CA LYS A 164 -17.30 -1.29 4.94
C LYS A 164 -17.02 -2.70 4.42
N GLY A 165 -17.26 -3.71 5.23
CA GLY A 165 -16.96 -5.09 4.87
C GLY A 165 -17.18 -6.06 6.02
N SER A 166 -16.55 -7.24 5.90
CA SER A 166 -16.59 -8.32 6.87
C SER A 166 -16.19 -7.87 8.29
N SER A 167 -17.01 -8.14 9.30
CA SER A 167 -16.66 -7.83 10.69
C SER A 167 -15.40 -8.58 11.14
N VAL A 168 -15.18 -9.81 10.68
CA VAL A 168 -14.01 -10.62 11.01
C VAL A 168 -12.72 -9.94 10.52
N LEU A 169 -12.73 -9.45 9.27
CA LEU A 169 -11.60 -8.69 8.73
C LEU A 169 -11.43 -7.37 9.48
N LEU A 170 -12.50 -6.59 9.60
CA LEU A 170 -12.42 -5.24 10.14
C LEU A 170 -12.02 -5.19 11.61
N ASP A 171 -12.35 -6.23 12.41
CA ASP A 171 -11.88 -6.33 13.79
C ASP A 171 -10.35 -6.42 13.88
N SER A 172 -9.74 -7.18 12.99
CA SER A 172 -8.28 -7.37 12.91
C SER A 172 -7.55 -6.22 12.21
N LEU A 173 -8.25 -5.47 11.35
CA LEU A 173 -7.66 -4.42 10.52
C LEU A 173 -7.28 -3.20 11.36
N ARG A 174 -5.97 -2.96 11.54
CA ARG A 174 -5.44 -1.82 12.30
C ARG A 174 -5.18 -0.60 11.44
N ALA A 175 -4.76 -0.81 10.20
CA ALA A 175 -4.48 0.24 9.22
C ALA A 175 -4.70 -0.29 7.80
N PHE A 176 -5.04 0.60 6.87
CA PHE A 176 -5.29 0.24 5.47
C PHE A 176 -4.03 0.51 4.64
N PRO A 177 -3.41 -0.53 4.02
CA PRO A 177 -2.18 -0.35 3.28
C PRO A 177 -2.39 0.38 1.95
N THR A 178 -1.37 1.13 1.53
CA THR A 178 -1.29 1.69 0.17
C THR A 178 -0.47 0.77 -0.74
N MET A 179 -0.57 0.99 -2.05
CA MET A 179 0.46 0.52 -2.98
C MET A 179 1.81 1.15 -2.60
N VAL A 180 2.91 0.48 -2.94
CA VAL A 180 4.26 0.98 -2.62
C VAL A 180 4.65 2.08 -3.59
N LEU A 181 4.92 3.27 -3.08
CA LEU A 181 5.49 4.37 -3.88
C LEU A 181 7.01 4.18 -3.98
N ARG A 182 7.51 3.88 -5.18
CA ARG A 182 8.95 3.76 -5.44
C ARG A 182 9.44 4.94 -6.25
N MET A 183 10.38 5.70 -5.70
CA MET A 183 11.03 6.82 -6.39
C MET A 183 12.48 6.96 -5.92
N HIS A 184 13.41 7.09 -6.85
CA HIS A 184 14.83 7.23 -6.54
C HIS A 184 15.41 8.48 -7.17
N GLY A 185 16.41 9.07 -6.51
CA GLY A 185 17.11 10.26 -7.01
C GLY A 185 16.24 11.52 -7.01
N VAL A 186 15.34 11.67 -6.02
CA VAL A 186 14.41 12.81 -5.93
C VAL A 186 15.15 14.06 -5.49
N ARG A 187 14.89 15.19 -6.17
CA ARG A 187 15.57 16.48 -5.93
C ARG A 187 14.65 17.61 -5.51
N GLU A 188 13.35 17.41 -5.59
CA GLU A 188 12.35 18.44 -5.30
C GLU A 188 11.15 17.86 -4.56
N THR A 189 10.47 18.72 -3.81
CA THR A 189 9.20 18.40 -3.16
C THR A 189 8.16 18.00 -4.20
N PHE A 190 7.46 16.91 -3.97
CA PHE A 190 6.45 16.42 -4.89
C PHE A 190 5.17 16.00 -4.18
N THR A 191 4.09 15.97 -4.95
CA THR A 191 2.80 15.40 -4.54
C THR A 191 2.40 14.33 -5.53
N LYS A 192 2.00 13.16 -5.05
CA LYS A 192 1.55 12.01 -5.86
C LYS A 192 0.25 11.47 -5.32
N THR A 193 -0.61 11.04 -6.25
CA THR A 193 -1.79 10.23 -5.91
C THR A 193 -1.36 8.78 -5.84
N LEU A 194 -1.69 8.10 -4.75
CA LEU A 194 -1.32 6.72 -4.48
C LEU A 194 -2.60 5.91 -4.22
N GLU A 195 -2.75 4.81 -4.92
CA GLU A 195 -3.88 3.91 -4.76
C GLU A 195 -3.76 3.11 -3.46
N LEU A 196 -4.90 2.81 -2.86
CA LEU A 196 -4.99 1.88 -1.75
C LEU A 196 -4.80 0.45 -2.28
N ALA A 197 -4.14 -0.41 -1.50
CA ALA A 197 -3.89 -1.77 -1.93
C ALA A 197 -5.20 -2.57 -2.06
N ASP A 198 -5.28 -3.39 -3.10
CA ASP A 198 -6.46 -4.21 -3.42
C ASP A 198 -6.41 -5.62 -2.81
N THR A 199 -5.48 -5.86 -1.89
CA THR A 199 -5.27 -7.19 -1.28
C THR A 199 -6.45 -7.69 -0.44
N LEU A 200 -7.40 -6.81 -0.10
CA LEU A 200 -8.55 -7.12 0.77
C LEU A 200 -9.89 -6.95 0.02
N LYS A 201 -9.88 -6.94 -1.31
CA LYS A 201 -11.06 -6.57 -2.13
C LYS A 201 -12.27 -7.47 -1.94
N ASP A 202 -12.06 -8.76 -1.69
CA ASP A 202 -13.14 -9.73 -1.59
C ASP A 202 -13.92 -9.61 -0.27
N GLU A 203 -13.25 -9.20 0.80
CA GLU A 203 -13.83 -9.05 2.14
C GLU A 203 -14.36 -7.62 2.40
N ILE A 204 -14.01 -6.68 1.51
CA ILE A 204 -14.41 -5.27 1.57
C ILE A 204 -15.52 -5.00 0.56
N THR A 205 -16.68 -4.59 1.05
CA THR A 205 -17.83 -4.23 0.21
C THR A 205 -17.66 -2.84 -0.40
N SER A 206 -17.13 -1.89 0.37
CA SER A 206 -16.89 -0.53 -0.10
C SER A 206 -15.86 0.22 0.74
N ARG A 207 -15.26 1.25 0.14
CA ARG A 207 -14.32 2.17 0.79
C ARG A 207 -14.67 3.62 0.40
N SER A 208 -14.45 4.57 1.32
CA SER A 208 -14.79 5.97 1.10
C SER A 208 -13.95 6.63 -0.02
N VAL A 209 -12.73 6.16 -0.23
CA VAL A 209 -11.82 6.62 -1.29
C VAL A 209 -11.03 5.44 -1.86
N GLY A 210 -10.67 5.51 -3.14
CA GLY A 210 -9.81 4.52 -3.81
C GLY A 210 -8.33 4.88 -3.76
N SER A 211 -8.01 6.16 -3.53
CA SER A 211 -6.65 6.69 -3.54
C SER A 211 -6.49 7.82 -2.54
N ILE A 212 -5.25 8.10 -2.18
CA ILE A 212 -4.84 9.18 -1.30
C ILE A 212 -3.83 10.09 -1.99
N SER A 213 -3.74 11.34 -1.56
CA SER A 213 -2.66 12.25 -1.96
C SER A 213 -1.53 12.16 -0.94
N VAL A 214 -0.31 12.00 -1.43
CA VAL A 214 0.91 11.97 -0.61
C VAL A 214 1.82 13.11 -1.05
N ARG A 215 2.23 13.97 -0.11
CA ARG A 215 3.24 15.01 -0.34
C ARG A 215 4.48 14.69 0.47
N ILE A 216 5.62 14.65 -0.20
CA ILE A 216 6.94 14.45 0.42
C ILE A 216 7.77 15.69 0.16
N THR A 217 8.25 16.29 1.25
CA THR A 217 9.12 17.47 1.19
C THR A 217 10.57 17.03 1.02
N VAL A 218 11.22 17.52 -0.03
CA VAL A 218 12.63 17.26 -0.34
C VAL A 218 13.32 18.59 -0.50
N GLU A 219 14.44 18.76 0.21
CA GLU A 219 15.24 20.00 0.24
C GLU A 219 16.70 19.68 -0.01
N ALA A 220 17.45 20.65 -0.52
CA ALA A 220 18.90 20.57 -0.58
C ALA A 220 19.48 20.50 0.84
N ILE A 221 20.53 19.71 1.01
CA ILE A 221 21.23 19.60 2.30
C ILE A 221 22.01 20.89 2.54
N ALA A 222 21.88 21.45 3.74
CA ALA A 222 22.66 22.57 4.25
C ALA A 222 23.22 22.24 5.63
N GLU A 223 24.20 23.05 6.05
CA GLU A 223 24.76 23.03 7.41
C GLU A 223 24.56 24.40 8.03
N ARG A 224 24.15 24.44 9.29
CA ARG A 224 23.96 25.69 10.04
C ARG A 224 24.49 25.54 11.46
N ILE A 225 25.20 26.60 11.91
CA ILE A 225 25.70 26.71 13.27
C ILE A 225 24.66 27.42 14.12
N PHE A 226 24.26 26.78 15.20
CA PHE A 226 23.41 27.34 16.24
C PHE A 226 24.28 27.63 17.46
N LYS A 227 24.38 28.91 17.84
CA LYS A 227 25.18 29.34 18.95
C LYS A 227 24.35 29.48 20.21
N ASP A 228 25.04 29.53 21.35
CA ASP A 228 24.48 29.83 22.67
C ASP A 228 23.35 28.88 23.12
N ILE A 229 23.42 27.60 22.70
CA ILE A 229 22.49 26.57 23.13
C ILE A 229 22.77 26.25 24.61
N PRO A 230 21.80 26.46 25.53
CA PRO A 230 21.99 26.19 26.94
C PRO A 230 22.05 24.68 27.20
N VAL A 231 22.97 24.26 28.08
CA VAL A 231 23.10 22.86 28.47
C VAL A 231 22.46 22.65 29.84
N SER A 232 21.43 21.80 29.89
CA SER A 232 20.82 21.37 31.13
C SER A 232 21.58 20.18 31.75
N ILE A 233 21.65 20.14 33.08
CA ILE A 233 22.24 19.01 33.77
C ILE A 233 21.14 18.17 34.41
N GLU A 234 21.15 16.88 34.10
CA GLU A 234 20.18 15.92 34.63
C GLU A 234 20.83 15.03 35.75
N ALA A 235 20.00 14.49 36.60
CA ALA A 235 20.38 13.56 37.67
C ALA A 235 21.34 14.15 38.76
N VAL A 236 21.29 15.47 38.97
CA VAL A 236 22.09 16.11 40.04
C VAL A 236 21.52 15.74 41.40
N PRO A 237 22.34 15.23 42.35
CA PRO A 237 21.91 14.97 43.73
C PRO A 237 21.42 16.26 44.44
N PRO A 238 20.42 16.17 45.32
CA PRO A 238 19.82 17.36 45.95
C PRO A 238 20.78 18.13 46.88
N ASP A 239 21.86 17.51 47.32
CA ASP A 239 22.90 18.07 48.20
C ASP A 239 24.02 18.82 47.44
N ARG A 240 23.95 18.84 46.12
CA ARG A 240 24.98 19.40 45.25
C ARG A 240 24.37 20.38 44.23
N ASP A 241 25.16 21.35 43.84
CA ASP A 241 24.89 22.27 42.74
C ASP A 241 26.03 22.17 41.76
N LEU A 242 25.72 22.08 40.47
CA LEU A 242 26.70 21.93 39.39
C LEU A 242 26.63 23.13 38.48
N LEU A 243 27.76 23.80 38.29
CA LEU A 243 27.95 24.89 37.34
C LEU A 243 28.79 24.42 36.17
N LEU A 244 28.22 24.54 34.95
CA LEU A 244 28.96 24.28 33.73
C LEU A 244 29.74 25.52 33.27
N ASN A 245 30.93 25.30 32.77
CA ASN A 245 31.76 26.36 32.20
C ASN A 245 32.38 25.89 30.86
N PRO A 246 31.92 26.40 29.70
CA PRO A 246 30.78 27.32 29.55
C PRO A 246 29.44 26.61 29.79
N GLY A 247 28.38 27.41 30.14
CA GLY A 247 27.01 26.92 30.31
C GLY A 247 26.23 26.77 28.99
N THR A 248 26.82 27.19 27.87
CA THR A 248 26.25 27.09 26.52
C THR A 248 27.24 26.47 25.56
N ILE A 249 26.70 25.91 24.48
CA ILE A 249 27.48 25.31 23.40
C ILE A 249 27.03 25.82 22.04
N SER A 250 27.88 25.69 21.05
CA SER A 250 27.53 25.83 19.64
C SER A 250 27.34 24.47 19.04
N VAL A 251 26.26 24.28 18.25
CA VAL A 251 25.91 23.00 17.60
C VAL A 251 25.84 23.22 16.10
N VAL A 252 26.54 22.38 15.34
CA VAL A 252 26.43 22.36 13.87
C VAL A 252 25.44 21.28 13.51
N LEU A 253 24.33 21.70 12.91
CA LEU A 253 23.31 20.79 12.38
C LEU A 253 23.37 20.72 10.86
N ARG A 254 23.19 19.52 10.32
CA ARG A 254 22.95 19.25 8.92
C ARG A 254 21.49 18.87 8.71
N GLY A 255 20.85 19.39 7.68
CA GLY A 255 19.44 19.13 7.37
C GLY A 255 19.01 19.84 6.10
N GLY A 256 17.70 19.91 5.86
CA GLY A 256 17.14 20.68 4.75
C GLY A 256 17.38 22.18 4.91
N VAL A 257 17.64 22.86 3.82
CA VAL A 257 17.99 24.30 3.83
C VAL A 257 16.88 25.15 4.45
N ASP A 258 15.63 24.95 4.05
CA ASP A 258 14.48 25.70 4.56
C ASP A 258 14.10 25.24 5.98
N GLN A 259 14.28 23.96 6.27
CA GLN A 259 14.09 23.40 7.62
C GLN A 259 15.05 24.10 8.61
N LEU A 260 16.36 24.13 8.30
CA LEU A 260 17.36 24.77 9.16
C LEU A 260 17.16 26.28 9.26
N ALA A 261 16.70 26.93 8.17
CA ALA A 261 16.45 28.37 8.16
C ALA A 261 15.32 28.77 9.14
N LYS A 262 14.29 27.93 9.25
CA LYS A 262 13.11 28.16 10.11
C LYS A 262 13.25 27.57 11.52
N LEU A 263 14.32 26.81 11.77
CA LEU A 263 14.52 26.12 13.05
C LEU A 263 14.75 27.13 14.16
N ASP A 264 13.91 27.05 15.20
CA ASP A 264 14.08 27.82 16.42
C ASP A 264 15.21 27.16 17.26
N PRO A 265 16.27 27.92 17.64
CA PRO A 265 17.33 27.42 18.50
C PRO A 265 16.84 26.78 19.80
N MET A 266 15.69 27.26 20.31
CA MET A 266 15.07 26.72 21.54
C MET A 266 14.56 25.27 21.42
N THR A 267 14.39 24.76 20.22
CA THR A 267 14.00 23.36 19.97
C THR A 267 15.18 22.37 20.00
N ILE A 268 16.40 22.90 20.08
CA ILE A 268 17.62 22.09 20.23
C ILE A 268 17.88 21.92 21.70
N HIS A 269 17.72 20.70 22.23
CA HIS A 269 17.94 20.43 23.63
C HIS A 269 19.32 19.79 23.83
N ALA A 270 20.15 20.47 24.60
CA ALA A 270 21.45 19.96 25.03
C ALA A 270 21.36 19.58 26.50
N ARG A 271 21.69 18.33 26.81
CA ARG A 271 21.69 17.83 28.20
C ARG A 271 22.97 17.11 28.52
N ALA A 272 23.40 17.22 29.76
CA ALA A 272 24.52 16.46 30.30
C ALA A 272 24.04 15.69 31.52
N VAL A 273 24.34 14.37 31.56
CA VAL A 273 23.91 13.50 32.63
C VAL A 273 25.00 13.43 33.69
N TYR A 274 24.66 13.72 34.94
CA TYR A 274 25.55 13.55 36.07
C TYR A 274 25.68 12.06 36.41
N ASP A 275 26.91 11.52 36.36
CA ASP A 275 27.22 10.16 36.83
C ASP A 275 28.18 10.19 37.99
N ALA A 276 27.68 9.93 39.19
CA ALA A 276 28.45 10.01 40.45
C ALA A 276 29.69 9.10 40.49
N MET A 277 29.69 7.99 39.73
CA MET A 277 30.82 7.04 39.70
C MET A 277 32.00 7.49 38.84
N ARG A 278 31.75 8.41 37.88
CA ARG A 278 32.79 8.94 36.98
C ARG A 278 33.49 10.17 37.51
N PHE A 279 32.96 10.81 38.54
CA PHE A 279 33.35 12.19 38.93
C PHE A 279 34.50 12.29 39.91
N ASP A 280 35.01 11.21 40.44
CA ASP A 280 36.21 11.25 41.30
C ASP A 280 37.52 11.42 40.49
N SER A 281 37.47 11.33 39.17
CA SER A 281 38.68 11.35 38.34
C SER A 281 38.63 12.28 37.07
N VAL A 282 37.46 12.79 36.63
CA VAL A 282 37.34 13.60 35.38
C VAL A 282 36.38 14.76 35.57
N SER A 283 36.86 15.99 35.35
CA SER A 283 36.08 17.23 35.50
C SER A 283 35.36 17.67 34.21
N THR A 284 35.09 16.75 33.26
CA THR A 284 34.46 17.07 32.01
C THR A 284 33.24 16.20 31.72
N LEU A 285 32.23 16.81 31.06
CA LEU A 285 30.99 16.17 30.62
C LEU A 285 30.82 16.35 29.12
N LYS A 286 30.37 15.29 28.44
CA LYS A 286 29.94 15.38 27.04
C LYS A 286 28.45 15.70 26.97
N PRO A 287 28.05 16.77 26.28
CA PRO A 287 26.65 17.07 26.09
C PRO A 287 26.02 16.07 25.10
N LEU A 288 24.82 15.60 25.44
CA LEU A 288 23.94 14.84 24.55
C LEU A 288 23.01 15.86 23.90
N ILE A 289 22.94 15.82 22.56
CA ILE A 289 22.13 16.76 21.80
C ILE A 289 20.91 16.04 21.24
N GLU A 290 19.74 16.53 21.60
CA GLU A 290 18.49 16.14 20.96
C GLU A 290 18.14 17.19 19.90
N SER A 291 18.27 16.82 18.64
CA SER A 291 17.93 17.66 17.51
C SER A 291 16.55 17.29 16.94
N PRO A 292 15.85 18.22 16.28
CA PRO A 292 14.59 17.94 15.63
C PRO A 292 14.69 16.85 14.56
N LYS A 293 13.59 16.13 14.33
CA LYS A 293 13.51 15.07 13.31
C LYS A 293 14.00 15.58 11.93
N GLY A 294 14.79 14.75 11.25
CA GLY A 294 15.32 15.07 9.93
C GLY A 294 16.54 15.98 9.95
N THR A 295 17.12 16.25 11.12
CA THR A 295 18.42 16.93 11.27
C THR A 295 19.45 16.00 11.90
N GLU A 296 20.71 16.16 11.51
CA GLU A 296 21.86 15.42 12.01
C GLU A 296 22.82 16.36 12.72
N VAL A 297 23.29 15.99 13.91
CA VAL A 297 24.32 16.73 14.63
C VAL A 297 25.69 16.36 14.09
N LEU A 298 26.39 17.30 13.47
CA LEU A 298 27.74 17.07 12.94
C LEU A 298 28.82 17.28 13.97
N SER A 299 28.71 18.36 14.73
CA SER A 299 29.70 18.71 15.75
C SER A 299 29.11 19.63 16.82
N THR A 300 29.75 19.64 17.97
CA THR A 300 29.45 20.56 19.06
C THR A 300 30.74 21.23 19.53
N GLU A 301 30.67 22.50 19.86
CA GLU A 301 31.82 23.27 20.33
C GLU A 301 31.44 24.08 21.59
N PRO A 302 32.09 23.83 22.75
CA PRO A 302 33.07 22.75 22.98
C PRO A 302 32.42 21.36 22.98
N ASN A 303 33.19 20.33 22.62
CA ASN A 303 32.74 18.93 22.63
C ASN A 303 32.68 18.34 24.05
N GLU A 304 33.37 18.99 25.00
CA GLU A 304 33.39 18.64 26.42
C GLU A 304 33.24 19.89 27.26
N LEU A 305 32.39 19.81 28.28
CA LEU A 305 32.11 20.90 29.20
C LEU A 305 32.80 20.65 30.53
N ARG A 306 33.46 21.66 31.05
CA ARG A 306 33.99 21.60 32.44
C ARG A 306 32.88 21.91 33.43
N PHE A 307 32.89 21.27 34.56
CA PHE A 307 31.97 21.55 35.63
C PHE A 307 32.65 21.78 36.96
N VAL A 308 32.00 22.57 37.79
CA VAL A 308 32.41 22.80 39.18
C VAL A 308 31.29 22.36 40.11
N VAL A 309 31.62 21.51 41.09
CA VAL A 309 30.66 21.05 42.09
C VAL A 309 30.69 22.02 43.27
N ARG A 310 29.54 22.58 43.63
CA ARG A 310 29.32 23.37 44.83
C ARG A 310 28.44 22.59 45.78
N ARG A 311 28.89 22.36 47.05
CA ARG A 311 28.01 21.85 48.08
C ARG A 311 27.02 22.93 48.49
N LYS A 312 25.76 22.56 48.62
CA LYS A 312 24.73 23.44 49.21
C LYS A 312 24.92 23.58 50.72
#